data_fff162b52a803a3cb5e8c55f70748b8e
#
_entry.id   fff162b52a803a3cb5e8c55f70748b8e
#
_cell.length_a   1.000
_cell.length_b   1.000
_cell.length_c   1.000
_cell.angle_alpha   90.00
_cell.angle_beta   90.00
_cell.angle_gamma   90.00
#
_symmetry.space_group_name_H-M   'P 1'
#
loop_
_entity.id
_entity.type
_entity.pdbx_description
1 polymer ?
#
loop_
_entity_poly.entity_id
_entity_poly.type
_entity_poly.pdbx_seq_one_letter_code
_entity_poly.pdbx_strand_id
1 'polypeptide(L)'
;MSTSPKIPIIPKQYLLPFILTTCCFSLWGFANDFTNPLVKVFEQVFIITTGQASWLQFAFYTGYFCMAIPAVFFIRRYTYKAAIMLGLSLYALGALITIPASLTAQFALFCLASYIITYGLAFLETACNPYIIAMGPAETGTQRLNLAQSFNPIGSLAGMAVASLILAPNLEVTKVRAQIEAENPAAISYLVTDVSDLPASANYSKDSGLVTLADGNSVTLYEDGIPDFASVSGALDAAVPNVLKAMRANEPEVFNQLQQTDLSNVRGPYMVIAIVVAIFLLLFAYNKLPSFKSENKDPPFMEIVKRLKRRARFVEGVVAQLFYVGAQIMCWTFIIHYGMEQVGLSLSEAQNYNIIAMIIFLSSRFICTALMQFIRPSLMLLIFSIAGFICTVGAITLPGQQGLISLVMISACMSLMFPTIYGIALNGLKIEEAKLGSAFLIMSIVGGAVLTKLQGGLITDYGVRFSFWLPAGCFVMIALYGLRCLLIHDKNLNQA
;
A
#
# COMPACT_ATOMS: atom_id res chain seq x y z
N MET A 1 -13.46 -31.02 32.67
CA MET A 1 -13.24 -29.86 31.77
C MET A 1 -14.36 -29.89 30.75
N SER A 2 -15.38 -29.05 30.91
CA SER A 2 -16.47 -28.90 29.95
C SER A 2 -15.91 -28.22 28.71
N THR A 3 -15.77 -28.91 27.60
CA THR A 3 -15.44 -28.34 26.29
C THR A 3 -16.66 -27.59 25.79
N SER A 4 -16.75 -26.28 26.11
CA SER A 4 -17.71 -25.42 25.43
C SER A 4 -17.56 -25.61 23.93
N PRO A 5 -18.64 -25.76 23.16
CA PRO A 5 -18.57 -25.95 21.72
C PRO A 5 -17.81 -24.78 21.10
N LYS A 6 -16.74 -25.06 20.33
CA LYS A 6 -15.95 -24.03 19.63
C LYS A 6 -16.89 -23.25 18.69
N ILE A 7 -17.03 -21.96 18.93
CA ILE A 7 -17.81 -21.06 18.09
C ILE A 7 -17.17 -21.04 16.69
N PRO A 8 -17.90 -21.38 15.62
CA PRO A 8 -17.32 -21.42 14.29
C PRO A 8 -16.94 -20.00 13.82
N ILE A 9 -15.74 -19.85 13.27
CA ILE A 9 -15.29 -18.58 12.67
C ILE A 9 -16.19 -18.23 11.48
N ILE A 10 -16.50 -19.21 10.64
CA ILE A 10 -17.35 -19.09 9.46
C ILE A 10 -18.43 -20.17 9.54
N PRO A 11 -19.69 -19.80 9.79
CA PRO A 11 -20.81 -20.74 9.69
C PRO A 11 -20.95 -21.28 8.26
N LYS A 12 -21.28 -22.56 8.10
CA LYS A 12 -21.34 -23.24 6.79
C LYS A 12 -22.21 -22.50 5.76
N GLN A 13 -23.32 -21.90 6.20
CA GLN A 13 -24.23 -21.12 5.34
C GLN A 13 -23.59 -19.86 4.72
N TYR A 14 -22.53 -19.34 5.33
CA TYR A 14 -21.83 -18.14 4.86
C TYR A 14 -20.51 -18.45 4.12
N LEU A 15 -20.16 -19.72 3.92
CA LEU A 15 -18.87 -20.10 3.36
C LEU A 15 -18.65 -19.51 1.94
N LEU A 16 -19.63 -19.70 1.04
CA LEU A 16 -19.53 -19.16 -0.33
C LEU A 16 -19.51 -17.62 -0.37
N PRO A 17 -20.46 -16.91 0.31
CA PRO A 17 -20.37 -15.44 0.44
C PRO A 17 -19.04 -14.95 1.01
N PHE A 18 -18.50 -15.65 2.01
CA PHE A 18 -17.22 -15.33 2.62
C PHE A 18 -16.08 -15.47 1.62
N ILE A 19 -15.98 -16.58 0.88
CA ILE A 19 -14.94 -16.81 -0.13
C ILE A 19 -14.99 -15.72 -1.20
N LEU A 20 -16.16 -15.46 -1.79
CA LEU A 20 -16.32 -14.45 -2.84
C LEU A 20 -15.91 -13.06 -2.35
N THR A 21 -16.33 -12.69 -1.14
CA THR A 21 -15.97 -11.38 -0.56
C THR A 21 -14.49 -11.33 -0.22
N THR A 22 -13.89 -12.44 0.24
CA THR A 22 -12.46 -12.55 0.53
C THR A 22 -11.61 -12.36 -0.73
N CYS A 23 -12.01 -12.90 -1.86
CA CYS A 23 -11.31 -12.65 -3.13
C CYS A 23 -11.26 -11.16 -3.52
N CYS A 24 -12.29 -10.37 -3.16
CA CYS A 24 -12.26 -8.93 -3.39
C CYS A 24 -11.06 -8.25 -2.68
N PHE A 25 -10.63 -8.75 -1.51
CA PHE A 25 -9.47 -8.22 -0.80
C PHE A 25 -8.17 -8.41 -1.60
N SER A 26 -8.01 -9.54 -2.29
CA SER A 26 -6.88 -9.74 -3.19
C SER A 26 -6.93 -8.82 -4.41
N LEU A 27 -8.13 -8.58 -4.97
CA LEU A 27 -8.28 -7.69 -6.13
C LEU A 27 -7.85 -6.26 -5.81
N TRP A 28 -8.22 -5.72 -4.64
CA TRP A 28 -7.79 -4.37 -4.32
C TRP A 28 -6.33 -4.29 -3.87
N GLY A 29 -5.81 -5.33 -3.18
CA GLY A 29 -4.37 -5.42 -2.88
C GLY A 29 -3.54 -5.37 -4.16
N PHE A 30 -3.95 -6.11 -5.18
CA PHE A 30 -3.31 -6.09 -6.50
C PHE A 30 -3.30 -4.67 -7.10
N ALA A 31 -4.43 -3.98 -7.12
CA ALA A 31 -4.52 -2.64 -7.69
C ALA A 31 -3.60 -1.63 -6.99
N ASN A 32 -3.53 -1.70 -5.66
CA ASN A 32 -2.69 -0.83 -4.85
C ASN A 32 -1.21 -0.93 -5.27
N ASP A 33 -0.67 -2.15 -5.25
CA ASP A 33 0.76 -2.35 -5.38
C ASP A 33 1.22 -2.51 -6.83
N PHE A 34 0.29 -2.76 -7.76
CA PHE A 34 0.55 -2.64 -9.19
C PHE A 34 0.68 -1.17 -9.63
N THR A 35 -0.11 -0.26 -9.05
CA THR A 35 -0.12 1.17 -9.45
C THR A 35 1.12 1.93 -8.94
N ASN A 36 1.70 1.53 -7.81
CA ASN A 36 2.84 2.24 -7.23
C ASN A 36 4.07 2.32 -8.16
N PRO A 37 4.57 1.25 -8.77
CA PRO A 37 5.70 1.29 -9.70
C PRO A 37 5.41 2.10 -10.97
N LEU A 38 4.13 2.21 -11.38
CA LEU A 38 3.75 2.91 -12.61
C LEU A 38 4.03 4.41 -12.55
N VAL A 39 4.16 5.01 -11.38
CA VAL A 39 4.56 6.42 -11.24
C VAL A 39 5.91 6.65 -11.92
N LYS A 40 6.89 5.80 -11.65
CA LYS A 40 8.23 5.90 -12.26
C LYS A 40 8.19 5.57 -13.75
N VAL A 41 7.41 4.58 -14.16
CA VAL A 41 7.22 4.25 -15.56
C VAL A 41 6.64 5.44 -16.33
N PHE A 42 5.60 6.08 -15.81
CA PHE A 42 4.97 7.22 -16.48
C PHE A 42 5.85 8.49 -16.48
N GLU A 43 6.67 8.68 -15.44
CA GLU A 43 7.68 9.74 -15.43
C GLU A 43 8.59 9.64 -16.68
N GLN A 44 9.05 8.45 -17.00
CA GLN A 44 9.93 8.19 -18.13
C GLN A 44 9.17 8.16 -19.48
N VAL A 45 8.07 7.40 -19.57
CA VAL A 45 7.30 7.22 -20.82
C VAL A 45 6.69 8.54 -21.32
N PHE A 46 6.26 9.42 -20.42
CA PHE A 46 5.68 10.73 -20.78
C PHE A 46 6.70 11.87 -20.72
N ILE A 47 7.92 11.60 -20.24
CA ILE A 47 8.98 12.63 -20.02
C ILE A 47 8.43 13.78 -19.16
N ILE A 48 7.78 13.43 -18.05
CA ILE A 48 7.21 14.38 -17.09
C ILE A 48 8.03 14.39 -15.80
N THR A 49 7.90 15.45 -15.01
CA THR A 49 8.58 15.54 -13.71
C THR A 49 7.97 14.57 -12.70
N THR A 50 8.75 14.17 -11.69
CA THR A 50 8.27 13.35 -10.57
C THR A 50 7.05 13.98 -9.89
N GLY A 51 7.03 15.32 -9.76
CA GLY A 51 5.88 16.06 -9.23
C GLY A 51 4.62 15.93 -10.11
N GLN A 52 4.77 15.86 -11.43
CA GLN A 52 3.66 15.60 -12.35
C GLN A 52 3.23 14.14 -12.32
N ALA A 53 4.16 13.19 -12.29
CA ALA A 53 3.85 11.77 -12.22
C ALA A 53 3.13 11.39 -10.91
N SER A 54 3.43 12.08 -9.80
CA SER A 54 2.77 11.87 -8.51
C SER A 54 1.27 12.18 -8.49
N TRP A 55 0.73 12.89 -9.51
CA TRP A 55 -0.71 13.06 -9.67
C TRP A 55 -1.46 11.73 -9.79
N LEU A 56 -0.79 10.67 -10.30
CA LEU A 56 -1.36 9.33 -10.34
C LEU A 56 -1.67 8.81 -8.92
N GLN A 57 -0.71 8.94 -8.00
CA GLN A 57 -0.91 8.53 -6.60
C GLN A 57 -1.89 9.45 -5.88
N PHE A 58 -1.83 10.75 -6.14
CA PHE A 58 -2.78 11.70 -5.57
C PHE A 58 -4.22 11.36 -5.98
N ALA A 59 -4.45 11.06 -7.27
CA ALA A 59 -5.75 10.61 -7.76
C ALA A 59 -6.18 9.32 -7.06
N PHE A 60 -5.25 8.37 -6.88
CA PHE A 60 -5.52 7.10 -6.22
C PHE A 60 -5.96 7.30 -4.75
N TYR A 61 -5.19 8.01 -3.93
CA TYR A 61 -5.49 8.15 -2.50
C TYR A 61 -6.68 9.09 -2.21
N THR A 62 -6.88 10.13 -3.01
CA THR A 62 -8.04 11.02 -2.84
C THR A 62 -9.35 10.34 -3.21
N GLY A 63 -9.33 9.36 -4.12
CA GLY A 63 -10.48 8.54 -4.45
C GLY A 63 -11.07 7.81 -3.24
N TYR A 64 -10.22 7.24 -2.39
CA TYR A 64 -10.66 6.60 -1.13
C TYR A 64 -11.37 7.59 -0.20
N PHE A 65 -10.77 8.74 0.01
CA PHE A 65 -11.33 9.75 0.89
C PHE A 65 -12.68 10.27 0.41
N CYS A 66 -12.77 10.62 -0.88
CA CYS A 66 -13.99 11.19 -1.46
C CYS A 66 -15.15 10.19 -1.52
N MET A 67 -14.86 8.91 -1.80
CA MET A 67 -15.92 7.92 -2.08
C MET A 67 -16.38 7.11 -0.87
N ALA A 68 -15.68 7.15 0.26
CA ALA A 68 -16.09 6.40 1.44
C ALA A 68 -17.50 6.78 1.94
N ILE A 69 -17.82 8.07 2.01
CA ILE A 69 -19.15 8.54 2.45
C ILE A 69 -20.23 8.26 1.41
N PRO A 70 -20.07 8.58 0.10
CA PRO A 70 -21.01 8.17 -0.95
C PRO A 70 -21.31 6.66 -0.93
N ALA A 71 -20.29 5.81 -0.70
CA ALA A 71 -20.47 4.38 -0.60
C ALA A 71 -21.44 3.98 0.52
N VAL A 72 -21.35 4.64 1.69
CA VAL A 72 -22.29 4.39 2.79
C VAL A 72 -23.72 4.78 2.43
N PHE A 73 -23.92 5.94 1.80
CA PHE A 73 -25.26 6.34 1.35
C PHE A 73 -25.83 5.32 0.39
N PHE A 74 -25.02 4.77 -0.50
CA PHE A 74 -25.43 3.73 -1.41
C PHE A 74 -25.77 2.43 -0.67
N ILE A 75 -24.92 1.97 0.28
CA ILE A 75 -25.16 0.77 1.10
C ILE A 75 -26.45 0.91 1.91
N ARG A 76 -26.72 2.09 2.48
CA ARG A 76 -27.94 2.37 3.23
C ARG A 76 -29.19 2.29 2.39
N ARG A 77 -29.13 2.77 1.14
CA ARG A 77 -30.27 2.78 0.22
C ARG A 77 -30.53 1.39 -0.39
N TYR A 78 -29.48 0.63 -0.66
CA TYR A 78 -29.55 -0.66 -1.34
C TYR A 78 -29.11 -1.79 -0.42
N THR A 79 -27.99 -2.46 -0.72
CA THR A 79 -27.45 -3.58 0.04
C THR A 79 -25.92 -3.59 -0.06
N TYR A 80 -25.26 -4.35 0.82
CA TYR A 80 -23.83 -4.62 0.69
C TYR A 80 -23.49 -5.27 -0.67
N LYS A 81 -24.28 -6.25 -1.11
CA LYS A 81 -24.09 -6.88 -2.43
C LYS A 81 -24.13 -5.86 -3.56
N ALA A 82 -25.12 -4.96 -3.58
CA ALA A 82 -25.22 -3.93 -4.60
C ALA A 82 -24.03 -2.98 -4.59
N ALA A 83 -23.52 -2.62 -3.41
CA ALA A 83 -22.34 -1.77 -3.28
C ALA A 83 -21.06 -2.49 -3.76
N ILE A 84 -20.90 -3.78 -3.45
CA ILE A 84 -19.79 -4.59 -3.97
C ILE A 84 -19.86 -4.67 -5.50
N MET A 85 -21.03 -4.92 -6.06
CA MET A 85 -21.22 -4.98 -7.51
C MET A 85 -20.90 -3.62 -8.18
N LEU A 86 -21.35 -2.50 -7.59
CA LEU A 86 -21.00 -1.17 -8.10
C LEU A 86 -19.50 -0.92 -7.99
N GLY A 87 -18.87 -1.30 -6.88
CA GLY A 87 -17.43 -1.20 -6.70
C GLY A 87 -16.65 -1.98 -7.76
N LEU A 88 -17.02 -3.24 -8.01
CA LEU A 88 -16.42 -4.05 -9.09
C LEU A 88 -16.67 -3.44 -10.47
N SER A 89 -17.87 -2.87 -10.72
CA SER A 89 -18.18 -2.21 -12.01
C SER A 89 -17.32 -0.98 -12.23
N LEU A 90 -17.13 -0.14 -11.21
CA LEU A 90 -16.25 1.04 -11.29
C LEU A 90 -14.79 0.63 -11.46
N TYR A 91 -14.35 -0.42 -10.76
CA TYR A 91 -12.99 -0.94 -10.92
C TYR A 91 -12.76 -1.43 -12.36
N ALA A 92 -13.65 -2.25 -12.91
CA ALA A 92 -13.55 -2.71 -14.29
C ALA A 92 -13.59 -1.53 -15.29
N LEU A 93 -14.49 -0.57 -15.09
CA LEU A 93 -14.58 0.64 -15.92
C LEU A 93 -13.28 1.45 -15.91
N GLY A 94 -12.73 1.70 -14.72
CA GLY A 94 -11.46 2.41 -14.60
C GLY A 94 -10.31 1.68 -15.28
N ALA A 95 -10.24 0.34 -15.14
CA ALA A 95 -9.26 -0.47 -15.85
C ALA A 95 -9.44 -0.39 -17.39
N LEU A 96 -10.68 -0.36 -17.88
CA LEU A 96 -10.96 -0.22 -19.32
C LEU A 96 -10.62 1.18 -19.86
N ILE A 97 -10.66 2.24 -19.04
CA ILE A 97 -10.26 3.61 -19.45
C ILE A 97 -8.76 3.66 -19.78
N THR A 98 -7.95 2.73 -19.27
CA THR A 98 -6.54 2.66 -19.67
C THR A 98 -6.35 2.33 -21.15
N ILE A 99 -7.35 1.75 -21.83
CA ILE A 99 -7.31 1.48 -23.29
C ILE A 99 -7.22 2.79 -24.08
N PRO A 100 -8.23 3.70 -24.03
CA PRO A 100 -8.13 4.98 -24.72
C PRO A 100 -6.95 5.83 -24.18
N ALA A 101 -6.60 5.75 -22.89
CA ALA A 101 -5.44 6.43 -22.34
C ALA A 101 -4.14 6.00 -23.03
N SER A 102 -3.96 4.70 -23.25
CA SER A 102 -2.80 4.14 -23.97
C SER A 102 -2.80 4.53 -25.45
N LEU A 103 -3.94 4.43 -26.14
CA LEU A 103 -4.03 4.72 -27.57
C LEU A 103 -3.81 6.20 -27.88
N THR A 104 -4.23 7.10 -27.00
CA THR A 104 -4.07 8.55 -27.18
C THR A 104 -2.82 9.12 -26.53
N ALA A 105 -2.04 8.27 -25.84
CA ALA A 105 -0.86 8.67 -25.07
C ALA A 105 -1.13 9.87 -24.13
N GLN A 106 -2.27 9.88 -23.43
CA GLN A 106 -2.65 10.96 -22.54
C GLN A 106 -2.52 10.56 -21.08
N PHE A 107 -1.54 11.12 -20.36
CA PHE A 107 -1.31 10.87 -18.94
C PHE A 107 -2.53 11.21 -18.06
N ALA A 108 -3.26 12.29 -18.39
CA ALA A 108 -4.47 12.68 -17.65
C ALA A 108 -5.56 11.59 -17.65
N LEU A 109 -5.68 10.81 -18.72
CA LEU A 109 -6.61 9.68 -18.78
C LEU A 109 -6.17 8.51 -17.89
N PHE A 110 -4.87 8.29 -17.70
CA PHE A 110 -4.37 7.32 -16.71
C PHE A 110 -4.66 7.77 -15.27
N CYS A 111 -4.54 9.06 -14.98
CA CYS A 111 -4.95 9.62 -13.69
C CYS A 111 -6.46 9.44 -13.46
N LEU A 112 -7.29 9.70 -14.49
CA LEU A 112 -8.73 9.48 -14.42
C LEU A 112 -9.07 7.99 -14.23
N ALA A 113 -8.39 7.10 -14.95
CA ALA A 113 -8.54 5.66 -14.79
C ALA A 113 -8.26 5.22 -13.35
N SER A 114 -7.12 5.65 -12.79
CA SER A 114 -6.75 5.38 -11.40
C SER A 114 -7.76 5.92 -10.40
N TYR A 115 -8.28 7.11 -10.63
CA TYR A 115 -9.31 7.74 -9.78
C TYR A 115 -10.60 6.92 -9.77
N ILE A 116 -11.06 6.46 -10.94
CA ILE A 116 -12.28 5.64 -11.08
C ILE A 116 -12.06 4.23 -10.49
N ILE A 117 -10.87 3.62 -10.70
CA ILE A 117 -10.50 2.36 -10.04
C ILE A 117 -10.65 2.53 -8.53
N THR A 118 -10.07 3.59 -7.97
CA THR A 118 -10.07 3.81 -6.52
C THR A 118 -11.48 4.11 -5.98
N TYR A 119 -12.35 4.72 -6.77
CA TYR A 119 -13.76 4.82 -6.42
C TYR A 119 -14.37 3.43 -6.23
N GLY A 120 -14.08 2.50 -7.14
CA GLY A 120 -14.49 1.10 -7.00
C GLY A 120 -13.93 0.45 -5.75
N LEU A 121 -12.64 0.64 -5.48
CA LEU A 121 -11.96 0.10 -4.30
C LEU A 121 -12.54 0.66 -2.99
N ALA A 122 -12.86 1.95 -2.93
CA ALA A 122 -13.50 2.58 -1.76
C ALA A 122 -14.89 1.97 -1.47
N PHE A 123 -15.67 1.68 -2.52
CA PHE A 123 -16.94 0.94 -2.38
C PHE A 123 -16.71 -0.47 -1.85
N LEU A 124 -15.72 -1.19 -2.39
CA LEU A 124 -15.39 -2.55 -1.95
C LEU A 124 -14.95 -2.56 -0.47
N GLU A 125 -14.03 -1.69 -0.07
CA GLU A 125 -13.56 -1.63 1.31
C GLU A 125 -14.66 -1.24 2.29
N THR A 126 -15.47 -0.23 1.94
CA THR A 126 -16.57 0.23 2.79
C THR A 126 -17.66 -0.84 2.96
N ALA A 127 -17.87 -1.69 1.93
CA ALA A 127 -18.89 -2.73 1.95
C ALA A 127 -18.37 -4.08 2.47
N CYS A 128 -17.23 -4.58 2.00
CA CYS A 128 -16.74 -5.93 2.29
C CYS A 128 -16.36 -6.10 3.76
N ASN A 129 -15.69 -5.12 4.37
CA ASN A 129 -15.25 -5.23 5.76
C ASN A 129 -16.42 -5.45 6.75
N PRO A 130 -17.45 -4.59 6.82
CA PRO A 130 -18.59 -4.84 7.71
C PRO A 130 -19.44 -6.05 7.25
N TYR A 131 -19.46 -6.35 5.96
CA TYR A 131 -20.18 -7.53 5.45
C TYR A 131 -19.54 -8.83 5.94
N ILE A 132 -18.21 -8.93 5.96
CA ILE A 132 -17.47 -10.06 6.55
C ILE A 132 -17.75 -10.19 8.05
N ILE A 133 -17.75 -9.07 8.78
CA ILE A 133 -18.06 -9.09 10.22
C ILE A 133 -19.48 -9.61 10.47
N ALA A 134 -20.44 -9.24 9.64
CA ALA A 134 -21.84 -9.66 9.77
C ALA A 134 -22.10 -11.14 9.41
N MET A 135 -21.16 -11.84 8.77
CA MET A 135 -21.31 -13.25 8.36
C MET A 135 -21.10 -14.28 9.48
N GLY A 136 -21.45 -13.97 10.72
CA GLY A 136 -21.34 -14.92 11.82
C GLY A 136 -21.39 -14.27 13.20
N PRO A 137 -21.09 -15.02 14.27
CA PRO A 137 -21.11 -14.53 15.63
C PRO A 137 -20.21 -13.30 15.85
N ALA A 138 -20.64 -12.38 16.71
CA ALA A 138 -19.92 -11.15 16.99
C ALA A 138 -18.54 -11.40 17.63
N GLU A 139 -18.46 -12.45 18.45
CA GLU A 139 -17.25 -12.87 19.19
C GLU A 139 -16.09 -13.22 18.24
N THR A 140 -16.39 -13.83 17.09
CA THR A 140 -15.40 -14.20 16.08
C THR A 140 -15.29 -13.18 14.94
N GLY A 141 -15.99 -12.04 15.02
CA GLY A 141 -16.07 -11.04 13.95
C GLY A 141 -14.71 -10.47 13.56
N THR A 142 -13.89 -10.06 14.54
CA THR A 142 -12.54 -9.52 14.32
C THR A 142 -11.61 -10.59 13.72
N GLN A 143 -11.66 -11.83 14.20
CA GLN A 143 -10.86 -12.93 13.65
C GLN A 143 -11.25 -13.25 12.20
N ARG A 144 -12.56 -13.29 11.92
CA ARG A 144 -13.10 -13.51 10.58
C ARG A 144 -12.65 -12.43 9.60
N LEU A 145 -12.63 -11.16 10.05
CA LEU A 145 -12.12 -10.05 9.24
C LEU A 145 -10.61 -10.18 9.00
N ASN A 146 -9.82 -10.53 10.02
CA ASN A 146 -8.39 -10.78 9.88
C ASN A 146 -8.12 -11.88 8.86
N LEU A 147 -8.88 -12.98 8.91
CA LEU A 147 -8.76 -14.09 7.95
C LEU A 147 -9.03 -13.60 6.51
N ALA A 148 -10.13 -12.88 6.29
CA ALA A 148 -10.46 -12.36 4.97
C ALA A 148 -9.38 -11.38 4.46
N GLN A 149 -8.96 -10.46 5.31
CA GLN A 149 -7.93 -9.49 4.95
C GLN A 149 -6.51 -10.09 4.80
N SER A 150 -6.28 -11.35 5.21
CA SER A 150 -5.01 -12.04 4.95
C SER A 150 -4.79 -12.30 3.45
N PHE A 151 -5.83 -12.21 2.65
CA PHE A 151 -5.75 -12.36 1.19
C PHE A 151 -5.38 -11.04 0.47
N ASN A 152 -5.47 -9.90 1.13
CA ASN A 152 -5.05 -8.62 0.55
C ASN A 152 -3.54 -8.61 0.21
N PRO A 153 -2.60 -8.95 1.11
CA PRO A 153 -1.19 -8.99 0.78
C PRO A 153 -0.82 -10.02 -0.30
N ILE A 154 -1.62 -11.07 -0.49
CA ILE A 154 -1.42 -12.01 -1.61
C ILE A 154 -1.65 -11.28 -2.94
N GLY A 155 -2.72 -10.47 -3.01
CA GLY A 155 -2.97 -9.61 -4.16
C GLY A 155 -1.85 -8.59 -4.37
N SER A 156 -1.40 -7.95 -3.29
CA SER A 156 -0.28 -6.99 -3.30
C SER A 156 1.00 -7.59 -3.87
N LEU A 157 1.42 -8.76 -3.38
CA LEU A 157 2.58 -9.48 -3.88
C LEU A 157 2.42 -9.86 -5.37
N ALA A 158 1.22 -10.30 -5.77
CA ALA A 158 0.93 -10.58 -7.17
C ALA A 158 1.02 -9.32 -8.04
N GLY A 159 0.53 -8.17 -7.57
CA GLY A 159 0.63 -6.87 -8.25
C GLY A 159 2.08 -6.44 -8.44
N MET A 160 2.89 -6.51 -7.38
CA MET A 160 4.32 -6.22 -7.44
C MET A 160 5.05 -7.18 -8.39
N ALA A 161 4.74 -8.49 -8.33
CA ALA A 161 5.35 -9.48 -9.22
C ALA A 161 5.02 -9.20 -10.69
N VAL A 162 3.78 -8.86 -11.02
CA VAL A 162 3.38 -8.48 -12.38
C VAL A 162 4.11 -7.21 -12.83
N ALA A 163 4.22 -6.21 -11.96
CA ALA A 163 4.92 -4.97 -12.28
C ALA A 163 6.42 -5.18 -12.51
N SER A 164 7.10 -5.96 -11.65
CA SER A 164 8.55 -6.14 -11.69
C SER A 164 9.02 -7.25 -12.61
N LEU A 165 8.28 -8.37 -12.72
CA LEU A 165 8.72 -9.54 -13.51
C LEU A 165 8.13 -9.56 -14.92
N ILE A 166 6.97 -8.93 -15.14
CA ILE A 166 6.30 -8.97 -16.43
C ILE A 166 6.36 -7.59 -17.09
N LEU A 167 6.00 -6.51 -16.39
CA LEU A 167 5.93 -5.19 -17.01
C LEU A 167 7.33 -4.58 -17.20
N ALA A 168 8.09 -4.40 -16.12
CA ALA A 168 9.35 -3.65 -16.16
C ALA A 168 10.38 -4.19 -17.21
N PRO A 169 10.60 -5.52 -17.36
CA PRO A 169 11.56 -6.02 -18.36
C PRO A 169 11.11 -5.82 -19.81
N ASN A 170 9.80 -5.66 -20.03
CA ASN A 170 9.22 -5.49 -21.37
C ASN A 170 9.07 -4.03 -21.79
N LEU A 171 9.45 -3.08 -20.94
CA LEU A 171 9.41 -1.66 -21.28
C LEU A 171 10.63 -1.29 -22.13
N GLU A 172 10.39 -0.57 -23.23
CA GLU A 172 11.44 -0.02 -24.10
C GLU A 172 12.30 1.00 -23.36
N VAL A 173 11.69 1.80 -22.49
CA VAL A 173 12.40 2.72 -21.59
C VAL A 173 13.43 2.00 -20.72
N THR A 174 13.11 0.81 -20.21
CA THR A 174 14.06 -0.02 -19.44
C THR A 174 15.20 -0.51 -20.31
N LYS A 175 14.94 -0.83 -21.60
CA LYS A 175 15.97 -1.23 -22.55
C LYS A 175 16.88 -0.05 -22.90
N VAL A 176 16.34 1.17 -23.07
CA VAL A 176 17.14 2.38 -23.26
C VAL A 176 18.07 2.59 -22.07
N ARG A 177 17.59 2.41 -20.82
CA ARG A 177 18.44 2.45 -19.63
C ARG A 177 19.57 1.43 -19.71
N ALA A 178 19.25 0.17 -20.05
CA ALA A 178 20.24 -0.91 -20.20
C ALA A 178 21.26 -0.62 -21.32
N GLN A 179 20.86 0.06 -22.40
CA GLN A 179 21.77 0.50 -23.46
C GLN A 179 22.72 1.58 -22.96
N ILE A 180 22.23 2.60 -22.24
CA ILE A 180 23.07 3.64 -21.63
C ILE A 180 24.08 2.99 -20.68
N GLU A 181 23.65 2.05 -19.86
CA GLU A 181 24.51 1.27 -18.97
C GLU A 181 25.58 0.46 -19.75
N ALA A 182 25.20 -0.17 -20.86
CA ALA A 182 26.12 -0.96 -21.69
C ALA A 182 27.11 -0.12 -22.48
N GLU A 183 26.70 1.05 -22.97
CA GLU A 183 27.55 2.00 -23.71
C GLU A 183 28.52 2.73 -22.77
N ASN A 184 28.18 2.84 -21.48
CA ASN A 184 29.02 3.42 -20.43
C ASN A 184 29.29 2.38 -19.31
N PRO A 185 30.02 1.26 -19.60
CA PRO A 185 30.36 0.24 -18.60
C PRO A 185 31.17 0.80 -17.43
N ALA A 186 31.82 1.94 -17.64
CA ALA A 186 32.43 2.74 -16.59
C ALA A 186 31.42 3.14 -15.49
N ALA A 187 30.21 3.54 -15.82
CA ALA A 187 29.21 3.91 -14.84
C ALA A 187 28.85 2.77 -13.89
N ILE A 188 28.96 1.51 -14.35
CA ILE A 188 28.70 0.31 -13.51
C ILE A 188 29.94 -0.13 -12.76
N SER A 189 31.14 -0.01 -13.38
CA SER A 189 32.40 -0.39 -12.72
C SER A 189 32.80 0.57 -11.60
N TYR A 190 32.24 1.78 -11.53
CA TYR A 190 32.39 2.69 -10.39
C TYR A 190 31.68 2.16 -9.14
N LEU A 191 30.80 1.20 -9.28
CA LEU A 191 30.13 0.55 -8.14
C LEU A 191 31.07 -0.39 -7.35
N VAL A 192 32.31 -0.57 -7.80
CA VAL A 192 33.10 -1.71 -7.35
C VAL A 192 34.35 -1.33 -6.62
N THR A 193 34.66 -0.35 -6.00
CA THR A 193 35.67 -0.54 -4.92
C THR A 193 36.79 0.48 -4.73
N ASP A 194 37.37 1.07 -5.77
CA ASP A 194 38.53 1.94 -5.53
C ASP A 194 38.67 3.01 -6.61
N VAL A 195 39.19 4.19 -6.25
CA VAL A 195 39.51 5.29 -7.18
C VAL A 195 40.52 4.81 -8.24
N SER A 196 41.36 3.82 -7.91
CA SER A 196 42.35 3.23 -8.83
C SER A 196 41.71 2.40 -9.96
N ASP A 197 40.46 1.97 -9.81
CA ASP A 197 39.73 1.16 -10.77
C ASP A 197 38.90 1.98 -11.77
N LEU A 198 38.97 3.31 -11.66
CA LEU A 198 38.30 4.23 -12.57
C LEU A 198 38.88 4.11 -13.98
N PRO A 199 38.05 3.97 -15.05
CA PRO A 199 38.59 3.92 -16.41
C PRO A 199 39.27 5.23 -16.80
N ALA A 200 40.23 5.13 -17.70
CA ALA A 200 41.04 6.27 -18.16
C ALA A 200 40.21 7.40 -18.81
N SER A 201 38.96 7.15 -19.15
CA SER A 201 38.00 8.12 -19.70
C SER A 201 37.26 8.95 -18.64
N ALA A 202 37.35 8.55 -17.36
CA ALA A 202 36.71 9.29 -16.29
C ALA A 202 37.63 10.36 -15.73
N ASN A 203 37.09 11.56 -15.50
CA ASN A 203 37.81 12.65 -14.89
C ASN A 203 37.48 12.74 -13.41
N TYR A 204 38.41 12.33 -12.57
CA TYR A 204 38.24 12.40 -11.11
C TYR A 204 38.88 13.64 -10.53
N SER A 205 38.10 14.46 -9.86
CA SER A 205 38.57 15.63 -9.10
C SER A 205 38.69 15.25 -7.62
N LYS A 206 39.92 15.12 -7.15
CA LYS A 206 40.24 14.75 -5.76
C LYS A 206 39.75 15.78 -4.74
N ASP A 207 39.68 17.07 -5.12
CA ASP A 207 39.27 18.14 -4.21
C ASP A 207 37.76 18.21 -3.96
N SER A 208 36.95 17.71 -4.92
CA SER A 208 35.48 17.71 -4.82
C SER A 208 34.90 16.32 -4.66
N GLY A 209 35.70 15.27 -4.74
CA GLY A 209 35.22 13.88 -4.75
C GLY A 209 34.33 13.57 -5.96
N LEU A 210 34.42 14.35 -7.02
CA LEU A 210 33.51 14.27 -8.16
C LEU A 210 34.17 13.47 -9.29
N VAL A 211 33.47 12.46 -9.80
CA VAL A 211 33.82 11.73 -11.01
C VAL A 211 32.91 12.20 -12.15
N THR A 212 33.47 12.76 -13.19
CA THR A 212 32.75 13.13 -14.41
C THR A 212 32.84 12.00 -15.40
N LEU A 213 31.72 11.45 -15.83
CA LEU A 213 31.60 10.37 -16.79
C LEU A 213 31.78 10.89 -18.24
N ALA A 214 32.02 9.98 -19.18
CA ALA A 214 32.20 10.34 -20.58
C ALA A 214 30.97 11.02 -21.22
N ASP A 215 29.77 10.81 -20.66
CA ASP A 215 28.50 11.41 -21.06
C ASP A 215 28.26 12.82 -20.43
N GLY A 216 29.19 13.31 -19.61
CA GLY A 216 29.09 14.59 -18.91
C GLY A 216 28.36 14.54 -17.57
N ASN A 217 27.84 13.39 -17.16
CA ASN A 217 27.27 13.22 -15.84
C ASN A 217 28.35 13.16 -14.76
N SER A 218 28.03 13.59 -13.55
CA SER A 218 28.96 13.60 -12.43
C SER A 218 28.44 12.77 -11.28
N VAL A 219 29.32 11.98 -10.66
CA VAL A 219 29.07 11.15 -9.48
C VAL A 219 29.97 11.60 -8.36
N THR A 220 29.43 11.80 -7.17
CA THR A 220 30.22 12.15 -5.98
C THR A 220 30.72 10.86 -5.33
N LEU A 221 32.03 10.81 -5.05
CA LEU A 221 32.64 9.76 -4.23
C LEU A 221 32.67 10.21 -2.76
N TYR A 222 32.58 9.26 -1.84
CA TYR A 222 32.86 9.53 -0.42
C TYR A 222 34.34 9.87 -0.19
N GLU A 223 34.68 10.48 0.94
CA GLU A 223 36.06 10.83 1.30
C GLU A 223 37.01 9.62 1.31
N ASP A 224 36.50 8.42 1.54
CA ASP A 224 37.24 7.14 1.49
C ASP A 224 37.34 6.52 0.09
N GLY A 225 36.83 7.19 -0.94
CA GLY A 225 36.85 6.71 -2.32
C GLY A 225 35.72 5.75 -2.69
N ILE A 226 34.77 5.51 -1.79
CA ILE A 226 33.60 4.64 -2.06
C ILE A 226 32.56 5.47 -2.86
N PRO A 227 32.07 4.95 -4.02
CA PRO A 227 31.06 5.64 -4.80
C PRO A 227 29.76 5.83 -4.02
N ASP A 228 29.15 7.01 -4.12
CA ASP A 228 27.78 7.22 -3.68
C ASP A 228 26.82 6.53 -4.65
N PHE A 229 26.38 5.34 -4.29
CA PHE A 229 25.47 4.53 -5.10
C PHE A 229 24.15 5.24 -5.42
N ALA A 230 23.67 6.09 -4.51
CA ALA A 230 22.47 6.89 -4.75
C ALA A 230 22.71 7.92 -5.87
N SER A 231 23.89 8.54 -5.90
CA SER A 231 24.29 9.48 -6.95
C SER A 231 24.50 8.80 -8.30
N VAL A 232 25.09 7.60 -8.34
CA VAL A 232 25.26 6.83 -9.60
C VAL A 232 23.92 6.41 -10.18
N SER A 233 23.06 5.84 -9.37
CA SER A 233 21.69 5.49 -9.79
C SER A 233 20.90 6.74 -10.19
N GLY A 234 21.08 7.85 -9.47
CA GLY A 234 20.48 9.14 -9.77
C GLY A 234 20.99 9.74 -11.08
N ALA A 235 22.27 9.61 -11.37
CA ALA A 235 22.85 10.07 -12.64
C ALA A 235 22.31 9.28 -13.84
N LEU A 236 22.23 7.94 -13.72
CA LEU A 236 21.60 7.08 -14.74
C LEU A 236 20.11 7.40 -14.89
N ASP A 237 19.40 7.57 -13.79
CA ASP A 237 17.97 7.94 -13.81
C ASP A 237 17.74 9.34 -14.40
N ALA A 238 18.72 10.24 -14.34
CA ALA A 238 18.69 11.55 -14.98
C ALA A 238 19.10 11.51 -16.46
N ALA A 239 19.97 10.57 -16.86
CA ALA A 239 20.39 10.40 -18.25
C ALA A 239 19.26 9.92 -19.14
N VAL A 240 18.45 8.94 -18.68
CA VAL A 240 17.33 8.38 -19.45
C VAL A 240 16.35 9.44 -19.96
N PRO A 241 15.82 10.36 -19.13
CA PRO A 241 14.96 11.43 -19.60
C PRO A 241 15.62 12.36 -20.64
N ASN A 242 16.93 12.58 -20.54
CA ASN A 242 17.65 13.44 -21.49
C ASN A 242 17.79 12.76 -22.84
N VAL A 243 18.12 11.46 -22.87
CA VAL A 243 18.15 10.64 -24.10
C VAL A 243 16.77 10.60 -24.75
N LEU A 244 15.71 10.36 -23.97
CA LEU A 244 14.34 10.33 -24.48
C LEU A 244 13.87 11.70 -25.01
N LYS A 245 14.29 12.81 -24.37
CA LYS A 245 14.02 14.18 -24.87
C LYS A 245 14.73 14.43 -26.19
N ALA A 246 16.00 14.02 -26.31
CA ALA A 246 16.76 14.12 -27.55
C ALA A 246 16.15 13.27 -28.67
N MET A 247 15.77 12.03 -28.36
CA MET A 247 15.06 11.14 -29.30
C MET A 247 13.73 11.75 -29.76
N ARG A 248 12.94 12.31 -28.83
CA ARG A 248 11.67 13.00 -29.18
C ARG A 248 11.90 14.21 -30.10
N ALA A 249 13.00 14.95 -29.92
CA ALA A 249 13.31 16.12 -30.75
C ALA A 249 13.86 15.75 -32.13
N ASN A 250 14.75 14.75 -32.19
CA ASN A 250 15.50 14.40 -33.41
C ASN A 250 14.80 13.30 -34.23
N GLU A 251 14.14 12.35 -33.57
CA GLU A 251 13.52 11.16 -34.14
C GLU A 251 12.11 10.91 -33.57
N PRO A 252 11.15 11.84 -33.82
CA PRO A 252 9.84 11.81 -33.19
C PRO A 252 9.02 10.54 -33.52
N GLU A 253 9.21 9.95 -34.68
CA GLU A 253 8.52 8.71 -35.06
C GLU A 253 9.02 7.53 -34.24
N VAL A 254 10.33 7.40 -34.02
CA VAL A 254 10.95 6.36 -33.19
C VAL A 254 10.49 6.50 -31.73
N PHE A 255 10.51 7.74 -31.21
CA PHE A 255 10.01 8.03 -29.86
C PHE A 255 8.52 7.65 -29.71
N ASN A 256 7.66 8.01 -30.67
CA ASN A 256 6.24 7.68 -30.62
C ASN A 256 6.00 6.16 -30.67
N GLN A 257 6.77 5.42 -31.46
CA GLN A 257 6.69 3.95 -31.48
C GLN A 257 7.10 3.34 -30.13
N LEU A 258 8.20 3.79 -29.53
CA LEU A 258 8.66 3.38 -28.22
C LEU A 258 7.57 3.66 -27.17
N GLN A 259 7.04 4.89 -27.13
CA GLN A 259 6.00 5.29 -26.20
C GLN A 259 4.73 4.44 -26.36
N GLN A 260 4.28 4.19 -27.59
CA GLN A 260 3.10 3.34 -27.85
C GLN A 260 3.33 1.89 -27.45
N THR A 261 4.53 1.36 -27.64
CA THR A 261 4.90 0.01 -27.20
C THR A 261 4.82 -0.09 -25.68
N ASP A 262 5.42 0.85 -24.95
CA ASP A 262 5.40 0.88 -23.49
C ASP A 262 4.00 1.05 -22.93
N LEU A 263 3.20 1.95 -23.51
CA LEU A 263 1.81 2.13 -23.11
C LEU A 263 0.94 0.90 -23.41
N SER A 264 1.26 0.16 -24.48
CA SER A 264 0.62 -1.14 -24.78
C SER A 264 0.97 -2.19 -23.73
N ASN A 265 2.23 -2.24 -23.30
CA ASN A 265 2.70 -3.14 -22.24
C ASN A 265 2.02 -2.82 -20.90
N VAL A 266 1.85 -1.53 -20.57
CA VAL A 266 1.08 -1.10 -19.37
C VAL A 266 -0.39 -1.49 -19.47
N ARG A 267 -1.01 -1.34 -20.65
CA ARG A 267 -2.42 -1.66 -20.88
C ARG A 267 -2.73 -3.14 -20.66
N GLY A 268 -1.80 -4.05 -21.04
CA GLY A 268 -2.00 -5.50 -20.96
C GLY A 268 -2.49 -5.97 -19.58
N PRO A 269 -1.75 -5.73 -18.49
CA PRO A 269 -2.17 -6.09 -17.13
C PRO A 269 -3.52 -5.47 -16.72
N TYR A 270 -3.82 -4.22 -17.09
CA TYR A 270 -5.13 -3.61 -16.79
C TYR A 270 -6.29 -4.31 -17.51
N MET A 271 -6.09 -4.80 -18.73
CA MET A 271 -7.11 -5.59 -19.44
C MET A 271 -7.36 -6.92 -18.73
N VAL A 272 -6.30 -7.61 -18.28
CA VAL A 272 -6.44 -8.86 -17.51
C VAL A 272 -7.22 -8.60 -16.22
N ILE A 273 -6.88 -7.52 -15.49
CA ILE A 273 -7.61 -7.11 -14.29
C ILE A 273 -9.08 -6.84 -14.61
N ALA A 274 -9.38 -6.09 -15.68
CA ALA A 274 -10.76 -5.80 -16.06
C ALA A 274 -11.57 -7.08 -16.30
N ILE A 275 -10.99 -8.07 -16.97
CA ILE A 275 -11.61 -9.38 -17.23
C ILE A 275 -11.84 -10.12 -15.90
N VAL A 276 -10.84 -10.21 -15.04
CA VAL A 276 -10.95 -10.88 -13.74
C VAL A 276 -12.03 -10.22 -12.89
N VAL A 277 -12.02 -8.89 -12.79
CA VAL A 277 -13.03 -8.13 -12.04
C VAL A 277 -14.44 -8.32 -12.63
N ALA A 278 -14.58 -8.37 -13.95
CA ALA A 278 -15.85 -8.66 -14.61
C ALA A 278 -16.36 -10.08 -14.29
N ILE A 279 -15.47 -11.08 -14.23
CA ILE A 279 -15.83 -12.43 -13.79
C ILE A 279 -16.36 -12.40 -12.35
N PHE A 280 -15.69 -11.71 -11.43
CA PHE A 280 -16.18 -11.58 -10.05
C PHE A 280 -17.51 -10.82 -9.99
N LEU A 281 -17.70 -9.77 -10.79
CA LEU A 281 -18.98 -9.07 -10.91
C LEU A 281 -20.11 -10.01 -11.32
N LEU A 282 -19.88 -10.89 -12.30
CA LEU A 282 -20.84 -11.90 -12.73
C LEU A 282 -21.09 -12.93 -11.61
N LEU A 283 -20.04 -13.41 -10.92
CA LEU A 283 -20.20 -14.31 -9.79
C LEU A 283 -21.05 -13.70 -8.68
N PHE A 284 -20.85 -12.42 -8.35
CA PHE A 284 -21.72 -11.70 -7.40
C PHE A 284 -23.15 -11.54 -7.92
N ALA A 285 -23.33 -11.27 -9.21
CA ALA A 285 -24.66 -11.10 -9.80
C ALA A 285 -25.49 -12.39 -9.69
N TYR A 286 -24.92 -13.54 -10.09
CA TYR A 286 -25.64 -14.82 -10.13
C TYR A 286 -25.88 -15.45 -8.76
N ASN A 287 -24.99 -15.26 -7.79
CA ASN A 287 -25.11 -15.89 -6.48
C ASN A 287 -26.06 -15.11 -5.57
N LYS A 288 -26.98 -15.84 -4.90
CA LYS A 288 -27.81 -15.27 -3.83
C LYS A 288 -26.97 -15.09 -2.57
N LEU A 289 -26.70 -13.85 -2.20
CA LEU A 289 -25.92 -13.50 -1.04
C LEU A 289 -26.82 -13.02 0.11
N PRO A 290 -26.47 -13.30 1.36
CA PRO A 290 -27.24 -12.87 2.52
C PRO A 290 -27.34 -11.35 2.59
N SER A 291 -28.52 -10.84 2.92
CA SER A 291 -28.77 -9.41 3.07
C SER A 291 -28.94 -9.09 4.54
N PHE A 292 -27.99 -8.37 5.11
CA PHE A 292 -28.07 -7.85 6.47
C PHE A 292 -28.73 -6.47 6.42
N LYS A 293 -30.06 -6.45 6.48
CA LYS A 293 -30.86 -5.22 6.57
C LYS A 293 -31.19 -4.92 8.03
N SER A 294 -31.19 -3.65 8.39
CA SER A 294 -31.83 -3.20 9.64
C SER A 294 -33.34 -3.47 9.54
N GLU A 295 -33.95 -3.96 10.62
CA GLU A 295 -35.40 -4.20 10.68
C GLU A 295 -36.19 -2.89 10.63
N ASN A 296 -35.58 -1.78 11.05
CA ASN A 296 -36.16 -0.45 11.07
C ASN A 296 -35.53 0.46 9.99
N LYS A 297 -36.24 1.51 9.58
CA LYS A 297 -35.66 2.58 8.75
C LYS A 297 -34.38 3.11 9.41
N ASP A 298 -33.30 3.16 8.63
CA ASP A 298 -32.03 3.73 9.10
C ASP A 298 -32.28 5.19 9.62
N PRO A 299 -31.81 5.53 10.83
CA PRO A 299 -31.93 6.89 11.36
C PRO A 299 -31.28 7.94 10.45
N PRO A 300 -31.62 9.25 10.61
CA PRO A 300 -30.95 10.30 9.86
C PRO A 300 -29.44 10.25 10.03
N PHE A 301 -28.70 10.58 8.97
CA PHE A 301 -27.23 10.53 8.91
C PHE A 301 -26.58 11.24 10.13
N MET A 302 -27.04 12.46 10.43
CA MET A 302 -26.48 13.27 11.52
C MET A 302 -26.74 12.67 12.91
N GLU A 303 -27.84 11.92 13.07
CA GLU A 303 -28.12 11.21 14.32
C GLU A 303 -27.14 10.06 14.53
N ILE A 304 -26.84 9.30 13.49
CA ILE A 304 -25.84 8.23 13.56
C ILE A 304 -24.46 8.82 13.86
N VAL A 305 -24.08 9.94 13.22
CA VAL A 305 -22.81 10.62 13.53
C VAL A 305 -22.76 11.05 15.01
N LYS A 306 -23.84 11.61 15.56
CA LYS A 306 -23.89 11.97 16.99
C LYS A 306 -23.76 10.75 17.91
N ARG A 307 -24.38 9.62 17.55
CA ARG A 307 -24.26 8.36 18.30
C ARG A 307 -22.82 7.82 18.24
N LEU A 308 -22.20 7.79 17.06
CA LEU A 308 -20.82 7.35 16.87
C LEU A 308 -19.81 8.20 17.63
N LYS A 309 -19.97 9.54 17.61
CA LYS A 309 -19.12 10.47 18.38
C LYS A 309 -19.16 10.22 19.90
N ARG A 310 -20.27 9.69 20.43
CA ARG A 310 -20.40 9.34 21.85
C ARG A 310 -19.78 7.98 22.20
N ARG A 311 -19.41 7.18 21.22
CA ARG A 311 -18.77 5.88 21.40
C ARG A 311 -17.25 6.06 21.43
N ALA A 312 -16.67 6.26 22.61
CA ALA A 312 -15.24 6.49 22.78
C ALA A 312 -14.38 5.44 22.05
N ARG A 313 -14.71 4.14 22.21
CA ARG A 313 -14.02 3.06 21.53
C ARG A 313 -13.97 3.21 20.01
N PHE A 314 -15.05 3.69 19.39
CA PHE A 314 -15.11 3.92 17.96
C PHE A 314 -14.24 5.12 17.54
N VAL A 315 -14.38 6.25 18.25
CA VAL A 315 -13.60 7.48 17.94
C VAL A 315 -12.11 7.23 18.09
N GLU A 316 -11.71 6.61 19.21
CA GLU A 316 -10.32 6.20 19.46
C GLU A 316 -9.82 5.21 18.40
N GLY A 317 -10.69 4.30 17.94
CA GLY A 317 -10.38 3.35 16.86
C GLY A 317 -10.12 4.04 15.52
N VAL A 318 -10.89 5.07 15.14
CA VAL A 318 -10.65 5.87 13.92
C VAL A 318 -9.31 6.59 14.00
N VAL A 319 -8.98 7.16 15.16
CA VAL A 319 -7.69 7.82 15.38
C VAL A 319 -6.54 6.80 15.33
N ALA A 320 -6.67 5.67 16.01
CA ALA A 320 -5.68 4.59 15.98
C ALA A 320 -5.47 4.06 14.56
N GLN A 321 -6.54 3.95 13.76
CA GLN A 321 -6.48 3.51 12.37
C GLN A 321 -5.69 4.50 11.49
N LEU A 322 -5.88 5.80 11.69
CA LEU A 322 -5.13 6.84 10.99
C LEU A 322 -3.62 6.73 11.28
N PHE A 323 -3.24 6.60 12.56
CA PHE A 323 -1.85 6.43 12.94
C PHE A 323 -1.27 5.10 12.46
N TYR A 324 -2.08 4.03 12.46
CA TYR A 324 -1.64 2.74 11.96
C TYR A 324 -1.30 2.79 10.46
N VAL A 325 -2.22 3.32 9.64
CA VAL A 325 -1.98 3.39 8.19
C VAL A 325 -0.78 4.30 7.90
N GLY A 326 -0.65 5.39 8.67
CA GLY A 326 0.55 6.23 8.61
C GLY A 326 1.83 5.46 8.89
N ALA A 327 1.90 4.75 10.02
CA ALA A 327 3.07 3.95 10.38
C ALA A 327 3.41 2.89 9.31
N GLN A 328 2.38 2.21 8.78
CA GLN A 328 2.54 1.18 7.75
C GLN A 328 3.18 1.74 6.49
N ILE A 329 2.60 2.80 5.93
CA ILE A 329 3.10 3.40 4.69
C ILE A 329 4.48 4.01 4.89
N MET A 330 4.71 4.71 6.01
CA MET A 330 6.03 5.27 6.36
C MET A 330 7.12 4.20 6.41
N CYS A 331 6.89 3.09 7.11
CA CYS A 331 7.88 2.03 7.24
C CYS A 331 8.19 1.37 5.88
N TRP A 332 7.18 1.11 5.06
CA TRP A 332 7.39 0.45 3.77
C TRP A 332 7.98 1.38 2.69
N THR A 333 7.59 2.64 2.70
CA THR A 333 8.13 3.62 1.74
C THR A 333 9.62 3.87 1.98
N PHE A 334 10.02 4.00 3.24
CA PHE A 334 11.38 4.43 3.57
C PHE A 334 12.34 3.30 3.97
N ILE A 335 11.92 2.04 3.87
CA ILE A 335 12.82 0.89 4.08
C ILE A 335 13.96 0.86 3.05
N ILE A 336 13.67 1.25 1.81
CA ILE A 336 14.66 1.32 0.72
C ILE A 336 15.68 2.42 1.02
N HIS A 337 15.21 3.63 1.35
CA HIS A 337 16.08 4.75 1.73
C HIS A 337 16.97 4.38 2.94
N TYR A 338 16.37 3.70 3.93
CA TYR A 338 17.12 3.22 5.09
C TYR A 338 18.22 2.22 4.70
N GLY A 339 17.90 1.24 3.85
CA GLY A 339 18.86 0.24 3.37
C GLY A 339 20.02 0.86 2.59
N MET A 340 19.73 1.82 1.73
CA MET A 340 20.74 2.53 0.94
C MET A 340 21.61 3.43 1.84
N GLU A 341 20.99 4.28 2.68
CA GLU A 341 21.69 5.30 3.44
C GLU A 341 22.42 4.77 4.69
N GLN A 342 21.86 3.75 5.36
CA GLN A 342 22.41 3.25 6.64
C GLN A 342 23.23 1.96 6.51
N VAL A 343 23.04 1.22 5.42
CA VAL A 343 23.71 -0.08 5.20
C VAL A 343 24.58 -0.05 3.95
N GLY A 344 24.42 0.95 3.08
CA GLY A 344 25.16 1.05 1.81
C GLY A 344 24.68 0.04 0.75
N LEU A 345 23.41 -0.40 0.83
CA LEU A 345 22.85 -1.35 -0.12
C LEU A 345 22.54 -0.66 -1.45
N SER A 346 22.70 -1.39 -2.55
CA SER A 346 22.15 -0.97 -3.84
C SER A 346 20.62 -0.89 -3.78
N LEU A 347 20.00 -0.14 -4.70
CA LEU A 347 18.55 -0.04 -4.81
C LEU A 347 17.89 -1.42 -4.91
N SER A 348 18.46 -2.31 -5.72
CA SER A 348 17.96 -3.68 -5.91
C SER A 348 18.01 -4.51 -4.62
N GLU A 349 19.11 -4.45 -3.88
CA GLU A 349 19.24 -5.16 -2.60
C GLU A 349 18.30 -4.61 -1.55
N ALA A 350 18.17 -3.28 -1.44
CA ALA A 350 17.24 -2.63 -0.52
C ALA A 350 15.77 -3.00 -0.86
N GLN A 351 15.45 -3.12 -2.14
CA GLN A 351 14.12 -3.55 -2.59
C GLN A 351 13.83 -5.00 -2.22
N ASN A 352 14.83 -5.89 -2.21
CA ASN A 352 14.68 -7.27 -1.73
C ASN A 352 14.26 -7.31 -0.25
N TYR A 353 14.79 -6.42 0.60
CA TYR A 353 14.35 -6.31 2.00
C TYR A 353 12.89 -5.86 2.11
N ASN A 354 12.41 -5.00 1.21
CA ASN A 354 10.99 -4.63 1.17
C ASN A 354 10.10 -5.83 0.79
N ILE A 355 10.52 -6.64 -0.17
CA ILE A 355 9.82 -7.88 -0.54
C ILE A 355 9.79 -8.87 0.64
N ILE A 356 10.91 -9.04 1.32
CA ILE A 356 10.99 -9.88 2.54
C ILE A 356 10.04 -9.36 3.61
N ALA A 357 10.00 -8.05 3.84
CA ALA A 357 9.09 -7.41 4.77
C ALA A 357 7.62 -7.72 4.44
N MET A 358 7.23 -7.70 3.17
CA MET A 358 5.88 -8.05 2.71
C MET A 358 5.55 -9.53 2.90
N ILE A 359 6.51 -10.44 2.67
CA ILE A 359 6.35 -11.88 2.92
C ILE A 359 6.17 -12.14 4.42
N ILE A 360 6.97 -11.48 5.27
CA ILE A 360 6.84 -11.56 6.72
C ILE A 360 5.48 -11.04 7.18
N PHE A 361 5.04 -9.90 6.63
CA PHE A 361 3.72 -9.33 6.90
C PHE A 361 2.59 -10.31 6.57
N LEU A 362 2.64 -10.92 5.38
CA LEU A 362 1.66 -11.91 4.95
C LEU A 362 1.64 -13.14 5.87
N SER A 363 2.80 -13.73 6.11
CA SER A 363 2.94 -14.93 6.94
C SER A 363 2.47 -14.69 8.37
N SER A 364 2.92 -13.57 8.97
CA SER A 364 2.50 -13.16 10.31
C SER A 364 1.00 -12.94 10.41
N ARG A 365 0.34 -12.44 9.38
CA ARG A 365 -1.12 -12.22 9.39
C ARG A 365 -1.89 -13.52 9.53
N PHE A 366 -1.48 -14.58 8.82
CA PHE A 366 -2.11 -15.90 8.99
C PHE A 366 -1.85 -16.48 10.38
N ILE A 367 -0.61 -16.38 10.88
CA ILE A 367 -0.25 -16.84 12.23
C ILE A 367 -1.07 -16.10 13.29
N CYS A 368 -1.13 -14.77 13.21
CA CYS A 368 -1.88 -13.94 14.16
C CYS A 368 -3.38 -14.25 14.11
N THR A 369 -3.95 -14.48 12.91
CA THR A 369 -5.36 -14.86 12.76
C THR A 369 -5.66 -16.19 13.46
N ALA A 370 -4.74 -17.17 13.35
CA ALA A 370 -4.86 -18.43 14.07
C ALA A 370 -4.75 -18.24 15.60
N LEU A 371 -3.81 -17.41 16.06
CA LEU A 371 -3.63 -17.10 17.49
C LEU A 371 -4.83 -16.39 18.12
N MET A 372 -5.62 -15.64 17.34
CA MET A 372 -6.85 -14.99 17.80
C MET A 372 -7.95 -15.98 18.27
N GLN A 373 -7.80 -17.29 18.01
CA GLN A 373 -8.66 -18.32 18.63
C GLN A 373 -8.41 -18.49 20.14
N PHE A 374 -7.21 -18.12 20.58
CA PHE A 374 -6.75 -18.33 21.97
C PHE A 374 -6.55 -17.02 22.70
N ILE A 375 -6.23 -15.92 21.99
CA ILE A 375 -5.84 -14.64 22.55
C ILE A 375 -6.85 -13.57 22.08
N ARG A 376 -7.29 -12.72 23.03
CA ARG A 376 -8.24 -11.63 22.71
C ARG A 376 -7.60 -10.65 21.72
N PRO A 377 -8.37 -10.16 20.72
CA PRO A 377 -7.85 -9.22 19.72
C PRO A 377 -7.24 -7.95 20.31
N SER A 378 -7.83 -7.39 21.38
CA SER A 378 -7.32 -6.20 22.08
C SER A 378 -5.96 -6.42 22.74
N LEU A 379 -5.74 -7.62 23.34
CA LEU A 379 -4.46 -7.98 23.92
C LEU A 379 -3.40 -8.19 22.83
N MET A 380 -3.75 -8.84 21.73
CA MET A 380 -2.84 -9.00 20.59
C MET A 380 -2.46 -7.64 19.99
N LEU A 381 -3.44 -6.74 19.83
CA LEU A 381 -3.16 -5.38 19.34
C LEU A 381 -2.15 -4.66 20.24
N LEU A 382 -2.32 -4.76 21.56
CA LEU A 382 -1.39 -4.15 22.54
C LEU A 382 0.02 -4.75 22.44
N ILE A 383 0.15 -6.08 22.46
CA ILE A 383 1.44 -6.76 22.39
C ILE A 383 2.18 -6.39 21.10
N PHE A 384 1.50 -6.48 19.96
CA PHE A 384 2.12 -6.23 18.66
C PHE A 384 2.44 -4.74 18.45
N SER A 385 1.67 -3.80 19.01
CA SER A 385 2.01 -2.37 18.93
C SER A 385 3.21 -2.03 19.82
N ILE A 386 3.36 -2.64 21.01
CA ILE A 386 4.55 -2.50 21.82
C ILE A 386 5.78 -3.12 21.12
N ALA A 387 5.63 -4.31 20.53
CA ALA A 387 6.68 -4.94 19.74
C ALA A 387 7.08 -4.07 18.54
N GLY A 388 6.11 -3.48 17.82
CA GLY A 388 6.35 -2.55 16.72
C GLY A 388 7.11 -1.30 17.19
N PHE A 389 6.77 -0.74 18.33
CA PHE A 389 7.51 0.36 18.95
C PHE A 389 8.96 -0.03 19.25
N ILE A 390 9.18 -1.20 19.88
CA ILE A 390 10.53 -1.70 20.21
C ILE A 390 11.35 -1.91 18.93
N CYS A 391 10.79 -2.53 17.91
CA CYS A 391 11.47 -2.69 16.62
C CYS A 391 11.77 -1.34 15.96
N THR A 392 10.88 -0.35 16.06
CA THR A 392 11.13 0.99 15.51
C THR A 392 12.25 1.70 16.26
N VAL A 393 12.29 1.59 17.58
CA VAL A 393 13.42 2.08 18.38
C VAL A 393 14.71 1.34 18.01
N GLY A 394 14.64 0.03 17.74
CA GLY A 394 15.76 -0.75 17.21
C GLY A 394 16.27 -0.21 15.87
N ALA A 395 15.39 0.13 14.94
CA ALA A 395 15.77 0.77 13.68
C ALA A 395 16.47 2.13 13.87
N ILE A 396 16.11 2.89 14.93
CA ILE A 396 16.72 4.18 15.25
C ILE A 396 18.09 4.00 15.93
N THR A 397 18.23 3.03 16.83
CA THR A 397 19.39 2.94 17.73
C THR A 397 20.46 1.96 17.28
N LEU A 398 20.06 0.85 16.63
CA LEU A 398 21.00 -0.17 16.18
C LEU A 398 21.72 0.27 14.90
N PRO A 399 23.02 -0.05 14.74
CA PRO A 399 23.79 0.34 13.56
C PRO A 399 23.53 -0.59 12.36
N GLY A 400 23.65 -0.04 11.14
CA GLY A 400 23.75 -0.79 9.89
C GLY A 400 22.66 -1.85 9.70
N GLN A 401 23.06 -3.06 9.36
CA GLN A 401 22.15 -4.17 9.03
C GLN A 401 21.20 -4.58 10.17
N GLN A 402 21.62 -4.44 11.44
CA GLN A 402 20.78 -4.76 12.60
C GLN A 402 19.56 -3.82 12.68
N GLY A 403 19.77 -2.53 12.42
CA GLY A 403 18.69 -1.54 12.32
C GLY A 403 17.72 -1.86 11.17
N LEU A 404 18.26 -2.26 10.00
CA LEU A 404 17.42 -2.66 8.85
C LEU A 404 16.60 -3.92 9.16
N ILE A 405 17.18 -4.93 9.81
CA ILE A 405 16.44 -6.13 10.24
C ILE A 405 15.33 -5.75 11.23
N SER A 406 15.62 -4.87 12.20
CA SER A 406 14.58 -4.33 13.09
C SER A 406 13.45 -3.68 12.34
N LEU A 407 13.74 -2.88 11.30
CA LEU A 407 12.76 -2.22 10.44
C LEU A 407 11.92 -3.25 9.67
N VAL A 408 12.54 -4.28 9.10
CA VAL A 408 11.84 -5.39 8.42
C VAL A 408 10.88 -6.09 9.37
N MET A 409 11.31 -6.35 10.62
CA MET A 409 10.49 -7.04 11.64
C MET A 409 9.26 -6.24 12.08
N ILE A 410 9.23 -4.91 11.89
CA ILE A 410 8.02 -4.10 12.10
C ILE A 410 6.87 -4.64 11.26
N SER A 411 7.14 -5.17 10.07
CA SER A 411 6.10 -5.72 9.18
C SER A 411 5.34 -6.89 9.82
N ALA A 412 6.03 -7.74 10.60
CA ALA A 412 5.36 -8.77 11.38
C ALA A 412 4.39 -8.16 12.40
N CYS A 413 4.83 -7.11 13.08
CA CYS A 413 4.04 -6.44 14.11
C CYS A 413 2.80 -5.74 13.52
N MET A 414 2.94 -5.13 12.36
CA MET A 414 1.84 -4.42 11.68
C MET A 414 0.78 -5.35 11.09
N SER A 415 1.10 -6.61 10.87
CA SER A 415 0.30 -7.55 10.05
C SER A 415 -1.17 -7.67 10.46
N LEU A 416 -1.47 -7.69 11.76
CA LEU A 416 -2.83 -7.85 12.29
C LEU A 416 -3.56 -6.53 12.57
N MET A 417 -2.85 -5.38 12.61
CA MET A 417 -3.38 -4.16 13.24
C MET A 417 -4.58 -3.59 12.49
N PHE A 418 -4.54 -3.45 11.16
CA PHE A 418 -5.64 -2.88 10.37
C PHE A 418 -6.99 -3.57 10.65
N PRO A 419 -7.13 -4.87 10.37
CA PRO A 419 -8.40 -5.56 10.59
C PRO A 419 -8.78 -5.67 12.07
N THR A 420 -7.79 -5.67 12.97
CA THR A 420 -8.04 -5.75 14.41
C THR A 420 -8.60 -4.44 14.95
N ILE A 421 -7.99 -3.30 14.64
CA ILE A 421 -8.51 -1.98 15.01
C ILE A 421 -9.90 -1.80 14.44
N TYR A 422 -10.07 -2.13 13.15
CA TYR A 422 -11.35 -2.04 12.45
C TYR A 422 -12.44 -2.89 13.10
N GLY A 423 -12.13 -4.16 13.38
CA GLY A 423 -13.05 -5.09 14.02
C GLY A 423 -13.42 -4.68 15.45
N ILE A 424 -12.45 -4.22 16.26
CA ILE A 424 -12.69 -3.71 17.61
C ILE A 424 -13.54 -2.46 17.56
N ALA A 425 -13.26 -1.51 16.68
CA ALA A 425 -14.00 -0.25 16.57
C ALA A 425 -15.46 -0.45 16.21
N LEU A 426 -15.77 -1.43 15.34
CA LEU A 426 -17.15 -1.74 14.93
C LEU A 426 -17.88 -2.72 15.86
N ASN A 427 -17.18 -3.42 16.74
CA ASN A 427 -17.80 -4.41 17.62
C ASN A 427 -18.83 -3.74 18.55
N GLY A 428 -20.03 -4.34 18.67
CA GLY A 428 -21.15 -3.82 19.49
C GLY A 428 -21.84 -2.58 18.92
N LEU A 429 -21.53 -2.16 17.70
CA LEU A 429 -22.30 -1.16 16.95
C LEU A 429 -23.54 -1.82 16.30
N LYS A 430 -24.62 -1.06 16.21
CA LYS A 430 -25.78 -1.48 15.41
C LYS A 430 -25.42 -1.50 13.93
N ILE A 431 -26.17 -2.26 13.11
CA ILE A 431 -25.90 -2.42 11.66
C ILE A 431 -25.81 -1.05 10.95
N GLU A 432 -26.73 -0.13 11.26
CA GLU A 432 -26.75 1.22 10.70
C GLU A 432 -25.54 2.07 11.14
N GLU A 433 -25.08 1.90 12.38
CA GLU A 433 -23.88 2.56 12.92
C GLU A 433 -22.61 1.97 12.30
N ALA A 434 -22.55 0.63 12.13
CA ALA A 434 -21.41 -0.05 11.51
C ALA A 434 -21.21 0.33 10.03
N LYS A 435 -22.31 0.52 9.28
CA LYS A 435 -22.24 1.01 7.89
C LYS A 435 -21.53 2.36 7.81
N LEU A 436 -21.91 3.33 8.65
CA LEU A 436 -21.30 4.66 8.66
C LEU A 436 -19.92 4.66 9.31
N GLY A 437 -19.75 3.88 10.37
CA GLY A 437 -18.48 3.71 11.06
C GLY A 437 -17.38 3.15 10.14
N SER A 438 -17.77 2.24 9.25
CA SER A 438 -16.91 1.71 8.18
C SER A 438 -16.30 2.83 7.34
N ALA A 439 -17.10 3.79 6.87
CA ALA A 439 -16.58 4.88 6.06
C ALA A 439 -15.56 5.75 6.81
N PHE A 440 -15.79 6.07 8.07
CA PHE A 440 -14.82 6.86 8.86
C PHE A 440 -13.50 6.11 9.04
N LEU A 441 -13.55 4.78 9.23
CA LEU A 441 -12.36 3.95 9.32
C LEU A 441 -11.60 3.88 7.96
N ILE A 442 -12.31 3.87 6.85
CA ILE A 442 -11.70 3.92 5.50
C ILE A 442 -11.14 5.32 5.20
N MET A 443 -11.84 6.39 5.60
CA MET A 443 -11.31 7.76 5.47
C MET A 443 -10.00 7.95 6.22
N SER A 444 -9.77 7.22 7.32
CA SER A 444 -8.52 7.28 8.09
C SER A 444 -7.28 6.80 7.31
N ILE A 445 -7.46 6.12 6.15
CA ILE A 445 -6.38 5.76 5.23
C ILE A 445 -5.59 7.00 4.75
N VAL A 446 -6.20 8.18 4.78
CA VAL A 446 -5.51 9.46 4.51
C VAL A 446 -4.29 9.69 5.43
N GLY A 447 -4.25 9.04 6.60
CA GLY A 447 -3.08 9.06 7.49
C GLY A 447 -1.80 8.60 6.78
N GLY A 448 -1.90 7.64 5.87
CA GLY A 448 -0.78 7.20 5.04
C GLY A 448 -0.17 8.32 4.20
N ALA A 449 -1.01 9.10 3.52
CA ALA A 449 -0.53 10.23 2.69
C ALA A 449 0.08 11.35 3.54
N VAL A 450 -0.60 11.75 4.61
CA VAL A 450 -0.19 12.89 5.44
C VAL A 450 1.08 12.60 6.22
N LEU A 451 1.14 11.46 6.92
CA LEU A 451 2.27 11.13 7.79
C LEU A 451 3.53 10.76 7.00
N THR A 452 3.37 10.09 5.85
CA THR A 452 4.51 9.80 4.96
C THR A 452 5.13 11.08 4.40
N LYS A 453 4.31 12.07 4.02
CA LYS A 453 4.83 13.38 3.60
C LYS A 453 5.59 14.10 4.72
N LEU A 454 5.08 14.04 5.95
CA LEU A 454 5.76 14.61 7.12
C LEU A 454 7.09 13.89 7.37
N GLN A 455 7.12 12.54 7.28
CA GLN A 455 8.37 11.80 7.44
C GLN A 455 9.39 12.15 6.36
N GLY A 456 8.97 12.32 5.10
CA GLY A 456 9.85 12.76 4.02
C GLY A 456 10.52 14.11 4.33
N GLY A 457 9.80 15.07 4.92
CA GLY A 457 10.38 16.32 5.41
C GLY A 457 11.42 16.09 6.53
N LEU A 458 11.10 15.22 7.50
CA LEU A 458 12.03 14.88 8.57
C LEU A 458 13.30 14.18 8.07
N ILE A 459 13.20 13.39 7.01
CA ILE A 459 14.37 12.76 6.37
C ILE A 459 15.29 13.84 5.80
N THR A 460 14.73 14.81 5.09
CA THR A 460 15.50 15.92 4.50
C THR A 460 16.21 16.76 5.56
N ASP A 461 15.55 17.03 6.69
CA ASP A 461 16.07 17.92 7.72
C ASP A 461 17.02 17.23 8.71
N TYR A 462 16.75 15.93 9.03
CA TYR A 462 17.40 15.23 10.14
C TYR A 462 17.92 13.82 9.80
N GLY A 463 17.80 13.39 8.53
CA GLY A 463 18.21 12.07 8.05
C GLY A 463 17.19 10.96 8.31
N VAL A 464 17.38 9.83 7.60
CA VAL A 464 16.40 8.72 7.59
C VAL A 464 16.19 8.08 8.95
N ARG A 465 17.26 7.87 9.74
CA ARG A 465 17.15 7.23 11.08
C ARG A 465 16.28 8.03 12.03
N PHE A 466 16.52 9.34 12.12
CA PHE A 466 15.75 10.22 13.01
C PHE A 466 14.27 10.25 12.64
N SER A 467 13.95 10.20 11.34
CA SER A 467 12.57 10.24 10.86
C SER A 467 11.68 9.13 11.42
N PHE A 468 12.27 7.98 11.82
CA PHE A 468 11.53 6.86 12.39
C PHE A 468 10.98 7.12 13.81
N TRP A 469 11.32 8.24 14.47
CA TRP A 469 10.59 8.66 15.67
C TRP A 469 9.10 8.95 15.39
N LEU A 470 8.76 9.34 14.18
CA LEU A 470 7.36 9.58 13.80
C LEU A 470 6.53 8.26 13.79
N PRO A 471 6.93 7.18 13.09
CA PRO A 471 6.26 5.88 13.22
C PRO A 471 6.31 5.33 14.66
N ALA A 472 7.38 5.54 15.42
CA ALA A 472 7.42 5.14 16.83
C ALA A 472 6.29 5.80 17.64
N GLY A 473 6.07 7.11 17.46
CA GLY A 473 4.94 7.82 18.06
C GLY A 473 3.58 7.24 17.63
N CYS A 474 3.45 6.83 16.38
CA CYS A 474 2.23 6.17 15.89
C CYS A 474 1.97 4.84 16.63
N PHE A 475 3.00 4.01 16.85
CA PHE A 475 2.85 2.76 17.60
C PHE A 475 2.45 2.99 19.06
N VAL A 476 2.92 4.06 19.70
CA VAL A 476 2.46 4.47 21.05
C VAL A 476 0.96 4.76 21.03
N MET A 477 0.46 5.50 20.06
CA MET A 477 -0.97 5.80 19.95
C MET A 477 -1.81 4.53 19.74
N ILE A 478 -1.33 3.58 18.95
CA ILE A 478 -2.00 2.28 18.74
C ILE A 478 -1.97 1.46 20.04
N ALA A 479 -0.85 1.44 20.76
CA ALA A 479 -0.71 0.74 22.03
C ALA A 479 -1.66 1.30 23.09
N LEU A 480 -1.79 2.62 23.18
CA LEU A 480 -2.74 3.27 24.08
C LEU A 480 -4.19 2.87 23.75
N TYR A 481 -4.56 2.80 22.48
CA TYR A 481 -5.88 2.29 22.07
C TYR A 481 -6.08 0.84 22.49
N GLY A 482 -5.09 -0.05 22.20
CA GLY A 482 -5.13 -1.47 22.61
C GLY A 482 -5.28 -1.65 24.12
N LEU A 483 -4.53 -0.86 24.92
CA LEU A 483 -4.60 -0.85 26.38
C LEU A 483 -5.97 -0.42 26.87
N ARG A 484 -6.51 0.68 26.34
CA ARG A 484 -7.86 1.18 26.71
C ARG A 484 -8.94 0.19 26.34
N CYS A 485 -8.83 -0.47 25.18
CA CYS A 485 -9.75 -1.55 24.81
C CYS A 485 -9.72 -2.69 25.83
N LEU A 486 -8.55 -3.13 26.21
CA LEU A 486 -8.38 -4.24 27.16
C LEU A 486 -8.92 -3.90 28.55
N LEU A 487 -8.62 -2.69 29.08
CA LEU A 487 -8.94 -2.30 30.45
C LEU A 487 -10.38 -1.81 30.64
N ILE A 488 -10.94 -1.15 29.65
CA ILE A 488 -12.21 -0.40 29.78
C ILE A 488 -13.28 -0.99 28.85
N HIS A 489 -12.99 -1.08 27.56
CA HIS A 489 -14.03 -1.35 26.56
C HIS A 489 -14.46 -2.83 26.57
N ASP A 490 -13.53 -3.77 26.74
CA ASP A 490 -13.85 -5.21 26.82
C ASP A 490 -14.63 -5.56 28.09
N LYS A 491 -14.37 -4.87 29.23
CA LYS A 491 -15.14 -5.05 30.46
C LYS A 491 -16.58 -4.58 30.32
N ASN A 492 -16.79 -3.45 29.66
CA ASN A 492 -18.14 -2.89 29.46
C ASN A 492 -19.00 -3.75 28.50
N LEU A 493 -18.37 -4.46 27.55
CA LEU A 493 -19.07 -5.39 26.66
C LEU A 493 -19.52 -6.67 27.37
N ASN A 494 -18.79 -7.13 28.37
CA ASN A 494 -19.14 -8.30 29.17
C ASN A 494 -20.20 -7.99 30.23
N GLN A 495 -20.52 -6.72 30.47
CA GLN A 495 -21.55 -6.28 31.44
C GLN A 495 -22.87 -5.83 30.79
N ALA A 496 -22.91 -5.68 29.46
CA ALA A 496 -24.06 -5.31 28.65
C ALA A 496 -24.66 -6.51 27.94
#